data_7fe04aa6a67e940245521d81f4a719e2
#
_entry.id   7fe04aa6a67e940245521d81f4a719e2
#
_cell.length_a   1.000
_cell.length_b   1.000
_cell.length_c   1.000
_cell.angle_alpha   90.00
_cell.angle_beta   90.00
_cell.angle_gamma   90.00
#
_symmetry.space_group_name_H-M   'P 1'
#
loop_
_entity.id
_entity.type
_entity.pdbx_description
1 polymer ?
#
loop_
_entity_poly.entity_id
_entity_poly.type
_entity_poly.pdbx_seq_one_letter_code
_entity_poly.pdbx_strand_id
1 'polypeptide(L)'
;MIIDENELTLYLQQNKITKEFSVDELTSLVNMVLAKITSETGLELISTPHQDTEFYSKPNNGYYHTKYYPVESIESILVDTLPIPETDYICDNVNGVIKFLKPLPGYYDVLYVNYRSKETDTWINSNLKSLIMDMVLYSCQDSLIRDASSIKEGDVSINLNTNTGLGADITKRLDTLRNNKAKIGML
;
A
#
# COMPACT_ATOMS: atom_id res chain seq x y z
N MET A 1 3.18 -11.08 8.69
CA MET A 1 1.86 -10.50 8.38
C MET A 1 1.74 -9.18 9.11
N ILE A 2 1.10 -8.17 8.53
CA ILE A 2 0.94 -6.82 9.12
C ILE A 2 0.01 -6.83 10.35
N ILE A 3 -0.94 -7.77 10.38
CA ILE A 3 -1.90 -7.96 11.47
C ILE A 3 -1.70 -9.38 12.01
N ASP A 4 -1.73 -9.52 13.32
CA ASP A 4 -1.70 -10.84 13.97
C ASP A 4 -2.99 -11.61 13.67
N GLU A 5 -2.86 -12.88 13.31
CA GLU A 5 -3.98 -13.74 12.90
C GLU A 5 -4.99 -13.95 14.02
N ASN A 6 -4.50 -14.12 15.26
CA ASN A 6 -5.36 -14.32 16.41
C ASN A 6 -6.17 -13.06 16.72
N GLU A 7 -5.52 -11.89 16.57
CA GLU A 7 -6.17 -10.59 16.77
C GLU A 7 -7.26 -10.36 15.72
N LEU A 8 -6.99 -10.67 14.45
CA LEU A 8 -7.97 -10.55 13.37
C LEU A 8 -9.15 -11.53 13.59
N THR A 9 -8.85 -12.77 13.92
CA THR A 9 -9.87 -13.79 14.21
C THR A 9 -10.78 -13.34 15.35
N LEU A 10 -10.21 -12.85 16.46
CA LEU A 10 -10.96 -12.36 17.61
C LEU A 10 -11.83 -11.16 17.21
N TYR A 11 -11.28 -10.23 16.42
CA TYR A 11 -12.03 -9.07 15.92
C TYR A 11 -13.24 -9.48 15.08
N LEU A 12 -13.09 -10.44 14.16
CA LEU A 12 -14.17 -10.96 13.34
C LEU A 12 -15.25 -11.63 14.19
N GLN A 13 -14.87 -12.46 15.18
CA GLN A 13 -15.78 -13.11 16.11
C GLN A 13 -16.59 -12.09 16.94
N GLN A 14 -15.93 -11.05 17.46
CA GLN A 14 -16.60 -9.96 18.20
C GLN A 14 -17.65 -9.23 17.34
N ASN A 15 -17.42 -9.18 16.03
CA ASN A 15 -18.34 -8.60 15.05
C ASN A 15 -19.31 -9.62 14.44
N LYS A 16 -19.54 -10.75 15.12
CA LYS A 16 -20.54 -11.78 14.78
C LYS A 16 -20.25 -12.54 13.48
N ILE A 17 -19.02 -12.54 13.01
CA ILE A 17 -18.59 -13.43 11.93
C ILE A 17 -18.30 -14.78 12.56
N THR A 18 -19.19 -15.75 12.31
CA THR A 18 -19.10 -17.10 12.88
C THR A 18 -18.37 -18.10 11.99
N LYS A 19 -18.07 -17.72 10.74
CA LYS A 19 -17.27 -18.53 9.83
C LYS A 19 -15.86 -18.68 10.39
N GLU A 20 -15.39 -19.92 10.49
CA GLU A 20 -13.96 -20.20 10.75
C GLU A 20 -13.17 -20.02 9.45
N PHE A 21 -12.11 -19.27 9.53
CA PHE A 21 -11.19 -19.04 8.41
C PHE A 21 -9.87 -19.77 8.69
N SER A 22 -9.34 -20.40 7.66
CA SER A 22 -7.96 -20.88 7.70
C SER A 22 -6.97 -19.70 7.66
N VAL A 23 -5.74 -19.95 8.09
CA VAL A 23 -4.64 -18.96 8.02
C VAL A 23 -4.46 -18.41 6.61
N ASP A 24 -4.52 -19.30 5.60
CA ASP A 24 -4.37 -18.92 4.20
C ASP A 24 -5.53 -18.03 3.70
N GLU A 25 -6.76 -18.31 4.14
CA GLU A 25 -7.91 -17.45 3.81
C GLU A 25 -7.78 -16.07 4.45
N LEU A 26 -7.39 -15.97 5.73
CA LEU A 26 -7.15 -14.70 6.40
C LEU A 26 -6.02 -13.92 5.73
N THR A 27 -4.92 -14.58 5.40
CA THR A 27 -3.80 -13.97 4.69
C THR A 27 -4.24 -13.43 3.32
N SER A 28 -5.04 -14.19 2.58
CA SER A 28 -5.57 -13.76 1.29
C SER A 28 -6.48 -12.54 1.41
N LEU A 29 -7.37 -12.51 2.42
CA LEU A 29 -8.24 -11.37 2.68
C LEU A 29 -7.44 -10.11 3.04
N VAL A 30 -6.44 -10.23 3.90
CA VAL A 30 -5.56 -9.12 4.27
C VAL A 30 -4.81 -8.59 3.06
N ASN A 31 -4.23 -9.47 2.24
CA ASN A 31 -3.50 -9.06 1.03
C ASN A 31 -4.42 -8.35 0.01
N MET A 32 -5.65 -8.83 -0.15
CA MET A 32 -6.65 -8.17 -1.00
C MET A 32 -6.98 -6.75 -0.50
N VAL A 33 -7.16 -6.60 0.81
CA VAL A 33 -7.40 -5.29 1.44
C VAL A 33 -6.21 -4.35 1.29
N LEU A 34 -4.98 -4.85 1.52
CA LEU A 34 -3.75 -4.08 1.33
C LEU A 34 -3.60 -3.60 -0.11
N ALA A 35 -3.84 -4.49 -1.10
CA ALA A 35 -3.82 -4.13 -2.51
C ALA A 35 -4.85 -3.03 -2.83
N LYS A 36 -6.05 -3.11 -2.25
CA LYS A 36 -7.09 -2.08 -2.41
C LYS A 36 -6.66 -0.74 -1.81
N ILE A 37 -6.12 -0.73 -0.59
CA ILE A 37 -5.61 0.51 0.03
C ILE A 37 -4.50 1.10 -0.84
N THR A 38 -3.54 0.30 -1.29
CA THR A 38 -2.47 0.74 -2.20
C THR A 38 -3.03 1.37 -3.47
N SER A 39 -4.00 0.72 -4.13
CA SER A 39 -4.58 1.24 -5.39
C SER A 39 -5.34 2.55 -5.20
N GLU A 40 -6.00 2.74 -4.06
CA GLU A 40 -6.82 3.93 -3.80
C GLU A 40 -6.02 5.10 -3.22
N THR A 41 -4.98 4.82 -2.45
CA THR A 41 -4.20 5.84 -1.73
C THR A 41 -2.80 6.06 -2.32
N GLY A 42 -2.30 5.10 -3.10
CA GLY A 42 -0.92 5.06 -3.58
C GLY A 42 0.11 4.72 -2.47
N LEU A 43 -0.34 4.28 -1.28
CA LEU A 43 0.57 3.82 -0.22
C LEU A 43 1.03 2.40 -0.53
N GLU A 44 2.34 2.17 -0.56
CA GLU A 44 2.93 0.85 -0.79
C GLU A 44 3.03 0.08 0.53
N LEU A 45 2.01 -0.71 0.84
CA LEU A 45 1.92 -1.48 2.09
C LEU A 45 2.58 -2.86 2.00
N ILE A 46 2.90 -3.30 0.79
CA ILE A 46 3.61 -4.55 0.51
C ILE A 46 4.90 -4.20 -0.21
N SER A 47 6.02 -4.87 0.14
CA SER A 47 7.29 -4.68 -0.55
C SER A 47 7.14 -4.92 -2.06
N THR A 48 7.16 -3.86 -2.85
CA THR A 48 6.90 -3.87 -4.28
C THR A 48 8.16 -3.46 -5.04
N PRO A 49 8.65 -4.26 -6.00
CA PRO A 49 9.78 -3.88 -6.83
C PRO A 49 9.36 -2.86 -7.88
N HIS A 50 10.21 -1.86 -8.10
CA HIS A 50 10.03 -0.81 -9.10
C HIS A 50 11.29 -0.63 -9.92
N GLN A 51 11.11 -0.24 -11.18
CA GLN A 51 12.17 0.26 -12.04
C GLN A 51 11.73 1.61 -12.58
N ASP A 52 12.40 2.66 -12.13
CA ASP A 52 12.25 3.96 -12.71
C ASP A 52 13.27 4.13 -13.83
N THR A 53 12.85 4.76 -14.92
CA THR A 53 13.68 5.06 -16.08
C THR A 53 13.58 6.55 -16.37
N GLU A 54 14.70 7.24 -16.38
CA GLU A 54 14.80 8.63 -16.77
C GLU A 54 15.67 8.74 -18.02
N PHE A 55 15.10 9.28 -19.10
CA PHE A 55 15.82 9.61 -20.33
C PHE A 55 16.32 11.03 -20.24
N TYR A 56 17.61 11.25 -20.51
CA TYR A 56 18.21 12.49 -20.10
C TYR A 56 18.98 13.27 -21.15
N SER A 57 18.97 14.59 -20.96
CA SER A 57 19.74 15.53 -21.74
C SER A 57 20.54 16.59 -20.95
N LYS A 58 20.40 16.69 -19.62
CA LYS A 58 21.13 17.70 -18.81
C LYS A 58 21.50 17.18 -17.43
N PRO A 59 22.67 17.56 -16.85
CA PRO A 59 23.08 17.11 -15.53
C PRO A 59 22.01 17.49 -14.52
N ASN A 60 21.43 16.48 -13.91
CA ASN A 60 20.57 16.64 -12.76
C ASN A 60 21.41 17.25 -11.64
N ASN A 61 20.84 18.11 -10.80
CA ASN A 61 21.53 18.81 -9.70
C ASN A 61 22.09 17.86 -8.62
N GLY A 62 22.33 16.60 -8.98
CA GLY A 62 22.83 15.56 -8.08
C GLY A 62 21.76 14.90 -7.23
N TYR A 63 20.48 15.13 -7.55
CA TYR A 63 19.35 14.53 -6.85
C TYR A 63 18.45 13.81 -7.85
N TYR A 64 17.90 12.67 -7.40
CA TYR A 64 16.86 11.92 -8.08
C TYR A 64 15.70 11.66 -7.13
N HIS A 65 14.46 11.75 -7.62
CA HIS A 65 13.27 11.45 -6.85
C HIS A 65 12.60 10.19 -7.39
N THR A 66 12.47 9.17 -6.53
CA THR A 66 11.75 7.95 -6.89
C THR A 66 10.25 8.24 -7.03
N LYS A 67 9.60 7.54 -7.96
CA LYS A 67 8.15 7.69 -8.16
C LYS A 67 7.33 7.17 -6.98
N TYR A 68 7.85 6.13 -6.33
CA TYR A 68 7.19 5.48 -5.21
C TYR A 68 8.07 5.58 -3.98
N TYR A 69 7.48 5.93 -2.86
CA TYR A 69 8.13 6.08 -1.55
C TYR A 69 7.12 5.76 -0.43
N PRO A 70 7.55 5.38 0.77
CA PRO A 70 8.95 5.26 1.21
C PRO A 70 9.72 4.15 0.46
N VAL A 71 11.03 4.36 0.30
CA VAL A 71 11.93 3.36 -0.30
C VAL A 71 12.37 2.38 0.79
N GLU A 72 12.14 1.09 0.57
CA GLU A 72 12.61 0.03 1.48
C GLU A 72 14.09 -0.26 1.25
N SER A 73 14.48 -0.40 -0.02
CA SER A 73 15.86 -0.65 -0.44
C SER A 73 16.10 -0.22 -1.88
N ILE A 74 17.33 0.20 -2.18
CA ILE A 74 17.81 0.37 -3.54
C ILE A 74 18.47 -0.95 -3.97
N GLU A 75 18.01 -1.54 -5.05
CA GLU A 75 18.57 -2.78 -5.60
C GLU A 75 19.74 -2.50 -6.54
N SER A 76 19.61 -1.50 -7.40
CA SER A 76 20.69 -1.02 -8.27
C SER A 76 20.37 0.35 -8.86
N ILE A 77 21.42 1.11 -9.16
CA ILE A 77 21.34 2.32 -9.97
C ILE A 77 22.31 2.15 -11.14
N LEU A 78 21.83 2.34 -12.36
CA LEU A 78 22.62 2.21 -13.58
C LEU A 78 22.54 3.51 -14.37
N VAL A 79 23.67 4.02 -14.78
CA VAL A 79 23.80 5.09 -15.77
C VAL A 79 24.21 4.45 -17.07
N ASP A 80 23.33 4.47 -18.07
CA ASP A 80 23.39 3.65 -19.27
C ASP A 80 23.46 2.16 -18.90
N THR A 81 24.65 1.58 -18.91
CA THR A 81 24.91 0.19 -18.50
C THR A 81 25.86 0.08 -17.32
N LEU A 82 26.35 1.22 -16.79
CA LEU A 82 27.36 1.25 -15.74
C LEU A 82 26.71 1.38 -14.37
N PRO A 83 26.97 0.45 -13.44
CA PRO A 83 26.43 0.51 -12.10
C PRO A 83 27.07 1.64 -11.28
N ILE A 84 26.25 2.36 -10.52
CA ILE A 84 26.68 3.32 -9.51
C ILE A 84 26.87 2.56 -8.19
N PRO A 85 28.08 2.58 -7.59
CA PRO A 85 28.33 1.95 -6.30
C PRO A 85 27.48 2.59 -5.19
N GLU A 86 27.08 1.80 -4.20
CA GLU A 86 26.32 2.28 -3.02
C GLU A 86 27.06 3.39 -2.24
N THR A 87 28.40 3.41 -2.32
CA THR A 87 29.24 4.46 -1.70
C THR A 87 29.13 5.82 -2.38
N ASP A 88 28.54 5.87 -3.57
CA ASP A 88 28.50 7.08 -4.40
C ASP A 88 27.14 7.79 -4.35
N TYR A 89 26.21 7.29 -3.52
CA TYR A 89 24.93 7.95 -3.27
C TYR A 89 24.44 7.74 -1.84
N ILE A 90 23.50 8.58 -1.43
CA ILE A 90 22.73 8.45 -0.17
C ILE A 90 21.25 8.50 -0.53
N CYS A 91 20.43 7.63 0.07
CA CYS A 91 18.99 7.63 -0.08
C CYS A 91 18.31 8.17 1.18
N ASP A 92 17.47 9.19 1.03
CA ASP A 92 16.45 9.51 2.00
C ASP A 92 15.24 8.60 1.73
N ASN A 93 15.18 7.49 2.44
CA ASN A 93 14.19 6.44 2.22
C ASN A 93 12.76 6.94 2.45
N VAL A 94 12.56 7.88 3.37
CA VAL A 94 11.22 8.39 3.72
C VAL A 94 10.64 9.21 2.57
N ASN A 95 11.46 10.08 1.99
CA ASN A 95 11.02 10.99 0.93
C ASN A 95 11.33 10.47 -0.48
N GLY A 96 11.98 9.32 -0.59
CA GLY A 96 12.37 8.74 -1.88
C GLY A 96 13.39 9.60 -2.65
N VAL A 97 14.28 10.29 -1.94
CA VAL A 97 15.27 11.18 -2.55
C VAL A 97 16.64 10.52 -2.54
N ILE A 98 17.21 10.31 -3.70
CA ILE A 98 18.58 9.82 -3.89
C ILE A 98 19.48 11.01 -4.17
N LYS A 99 20.50 11.21 -3.34
CA LYS A 99 21.54 12.23 -3.53
C LYS A 99 22.81 11.55 -4.01
N PHE A 100 23.27 11.90 -5.20
CA PHE A 100 24.56 11.44 -5.69
C PHE A 100 25.71 12.25 -5.05
N LEU A 101 26.67 11.54 -4.48
CA LEU A 101 27.84 12.13 -3.82
C LEU A 101 28.93 12.51 -4.81
N LYS A 102 28.93 11.87 -5.98
CA LYS A 102 29.79 12.20 -7.12
C LYS A 102 28.94 12.69 -8.28
N PRO A 103 29.44 13.63 -9.08
CA PRO A 103 28.75 14.04 -10.28
C PRO A 103 28.49 12.83 -11.18
N LEU A 104 27.25 12.69 -11.65
CA LEU A 104 26.96 11.76 -12.74
C LEU A 104 27.71 12.21 -14.00
N PRO A 105 27.99 11.30 -14.96
CA PRO A 105 28.57 11.66 -16.25
C PRO A 105 27.82 12.85 -16.86
N GLY A 106 28.54 13.78 -17.46
CA GLY A 106 27.95 15.02 -17.98
C GLY A 106 26.89 14.79 -19.08
N TYR A 107 26.94 13.63 -19.72
CA TYR A 107 25.95 13.13 -20.66
C TYR A 107 25.75 11.64 -20.41
N TYR A 108 24.50 11.22 -20.29
CA TYR A 108 24.06 9.84 -20.28
C TYR A 108 22.73 9.76 -21.04
N ASP A 109 22.46 8.63 -21.67
CA ASP A 109 21.22 8.43 -22.42
C ASP A 109 20.10 8.03 -21.50
N VAL A 110 20.39 7.23 -20.48
CA VAL A 110 19.38 6.70 -19.57
C VAL A 110 19.93 6.45 -18.17
N LEU A 111 19.11 6.80 -17.17
CA LEU A 111 19.29 6.44 -15.77
C LEU A 111 18.22 5.42 -15.41
N TYR A 112 18.62 4.25 -14.92
CA TYR A 112 17.75 3.25 -14.33
C TYR A 112 17.92 3.23 -12.83
N VAL A 113 16.82 3.31 -12.10
CA VAL A 113 16.78 3.13 -10.65
C VAL A 113 15.87 1.96 -10.31
N ASN A 114 16.47 0.86 -9.88
CA ASN A 114 15.76 -0.32 -9.40
C ASN A 114 15.71 -0.29 -7.89
N TYR A 115 14.52 -0.32 -7.32
CA TYR A 115 14.30 -0.20 -5.88
C TYR A 115 13.04 -0.94 -5.44
N ARG A 116 12.92 -1.13 -4.15
CA ARG A 116 11.68 -1.60 -3.53
C ARG A 116 11.10 -0.49 -2.68
N SER A 117 9.79 -0.33 -2.77
CA SER A 117 9.05 0.55 -1.86
C SER A 117 8.17 -0.26 -0.94
N LYS A 118 8.04 0.21 0.29
CA LYS A 118 7.14 -0.35 1.29
C LYS A 118 6.97 0.65 2.42
N GLU A 119 5.72 0.87 2.85
CA GLU A 119 5.45 1.57 4.09
C GLU A 119 6.12 0.84 5.26
N THR A 120 6.90 1.56 6.04
CA THR A 120 7.59 0.99 7.20
C THR A 120 6.60 0.76 8.34
N ASP A 121 6.87 -0.23 9.20
CA ASP A 121 5.98 -0.58 10.33
C ASP A 121 5.71 0.59 11.28
N THR A 122 6.58 1.60 11.30
CA THR A 122 6.38 2.84 12.07
C THR A 122 5.21 3.69 11.57
N TRP A 123 4.81 3.53 10.31
CA TRP A 123 3.66 4.21 9.71
C TRP A 123 2.35 3.45 9.89
N ILE A 124 2.40 2.15 10.19
CA ILE A 124 1.23 1.35 10.52
C ILE A 124 0.81 1.69 11.95
N ASN A 125 0.32 2.91 12.10
CA ASN A 125 -0.27 3.33 13.35
C ASN A 125 -1.57 2.55 13.61
N SER A 126 -2.08 2.63 14.83
CA SER A 126 -3.31 1.97 15.25
C SER A 126 -4.51 2.26 14.32
N ASN A 127 -4.53 3.44 13.68
CA ASN A 127 -5.61 3.85 12.77
C ASN A 127 -5.58 3.08 11.44
N LEU A 128 -4.40 2.87 10.86
CA LEU A 128 -4.28 2.09 9.63
C LEU A 128 -4.59 0.61 9.90
N LYS A 129 -4.08 0.07 11.02
CA LYS A 129 -4.39 -1.29 11.46
C LYS A 129 -5.89 -1.50 11.63
N SER A 130 -6.57 -0.58 12.35
CA SER A 130 -8.03 -0.60 12.49
C SER A 130 -8.74 -0.52 11.13
N LEU A 131 -8.27 0.34 10.21
CA LEU A 131 -8.86 0.43 8.88
C LEU A 131 -8.77 -0.91 8.12
N ILE A 132 -7.62 -1.59 8.17
CA ILE A 132 -7.45 -2.89 7.52
C ILE A 132 -8.42 -3.92 8.11
N MET A 133 -8.55 -3.97 9.45
CA MET A 133 -9.47 -4.88 10.15
C MET A 133 -10.93 -4.60 9.75
N ASP A 134 -11.34 -3.33 9.68
CA ASP A 134 -12.67 -2.92 9.26
C ASP A 134 -12.95 -3.29 7.80
N MET A 135 -11.97 -3.16 6.91
CA MET A 135 -12.11 -3.54 5.50
C MET A 135 -12.21 -5.06 5.32
N VAL A 136 -11.46 -5.85 6.12
CA VAL A 136 -11.61 -7.32 6.12
C VAL A 136 -12.99 -7.70 6.62
N LEU A 137 -13.46 -7.10 7.73
CA LEU A 137 -14.80 -7.31 8.26
C LEU A 137 -15.88 -6.99 7.21
N TYR A 138 -15.77 -5.84 6.55
CA TYR A 138 -16.69 -5.43 5.49
C TYR A 138 -16.73 -6.44 4.34
N SER A 139 -15.56 -6.94 3.92
CA SER A 139 -15.45 -7.96 2.86
C SER A 139 -16.11 -9.28 3.26
N CYS A 140 -15.98 -9.69 4.53
CA CYS A 140 -16.64 -10.88 5.06
C CYS A 140 -18.16 -10.71 5.10
N GLN A 141 -18.66 -9.55 5.52
CA GLN A 141 -20.09 -9.26 5.58
C GLN A 141 -20.71 -9.19 4.18
N ASP A 142 -20.05 -8.58 3.20
CA ASP A 142 -20.54 -8.49 1.83
C ASP A 142 -20.67 -9.89 1.18
N SER A 143 -19.73 -10.81 1.46
CA SER A 143 -19.82 -12.19 1.00
C SER A 143 -21.03 -12.93 1.60
N LEU A 144 -21.26 -12.76 2.90
CA LEU A 144 -22.41 -13.37 3.58
C LEU A 144 -23.76 -12.82 3.07
N ILE A 145 -23.82 -11.52 2.74
CA ILE A 145 -25.03 -10.91 2.18
C ILE A 145 -25.31 -11.45 0.78
N ARG A 146 -24.29 -11.63 -0.06
CA ARG A 146 -24.43 -12.21 -1.40
C ARG A 146 -24.94 -13.66 -1.33
N ASP A 147 -24.42 -14.45 -0.41
CA ASP A 147 -24.87 -15.82 -0.19
C ASP A 147 -26.30 -15.87 0.35
N ALA A 148 -26.68 -14.94 1.22
CA ALA A 148 -28.05 -14.82 1.74
C ALA A 148 -29.05 -14.28 0.70
N SER A 149 -28.63 -13.45 -0.25
CA SER A 149 -29.51 -12.94 -1.30
C SER A 149 -29.91 -14.00 -2.33
N SER A 150 -29.30 -15.18 -2.30
CA SER A 150 -29.69 -16.34 -3.12
C SER A 150 -30.86 -17.15 -2.52
N ILE A 151 -31.27 -16.88 -1.29
CA ILE A 151 -32.43 -17.52 -0.66
C ILE A 151 -33.69 -16.70 -0.98
N LYS A 152 -34.31 -16.98 -2.13
CA LYS A 152 -35.66 -16.55 -2.44
C LYS A 152 -36.65 -17.50 -1.79
N GLU A 153 -37.06 -17.18 -0.59
CA GLU A 153 -38.29 -17.72 0.02
C GLU A 153 -39.22 -16.59 0.43
N GLY A 154 -40.32 -16.43 -0.35
CA GLY A 154 -41.49 -15.66 0.04
C GLY A 154 -41.30 -14.15 0.12
N ASP A 155 -42.37 -13.38 0.01
CA ASP A 155 -42.52 -11.92 0.00
C ASP A 155 -41.92 -11.12 1.18
N VAL A 156 -40.75 -11.48 1.67
CA VAL A 156 -40.03 -10.70 2.68
C VAL A 156 -38.84 -10.01 2.01
N SER A 157 -39.06 -8.79 1.58
CA SER A 157 -37.99 -7.85 1.21
C SER A 157 -37.27 -7.42 2.50
N ILE A 158 -36.27 -8.17 2.94
CA ILE A 158 -35.33 -7.71 3.97
C ILE A 158 -34.37 -6.75 3.30
N ASN A 159 -34.60 -5.47 3.45
CA ASN A 159 -33.72 -4.41 3.08
C ASN A 159 -32.51 -4.40 4.04
N LEU A 160 -31.51 -5.26 3.80
CA LEU A 160 -30.25 -5.32 4.57
C LEU A 160 -29.31 -4.14 4.23
N ASN A 161 -29.83 -2.93 4.29
CA ASN A 161 -29.05 -1.69 4.21
C ASN A 161 -28.33 -1.38 5.53
N THR A 162 -27.82 -2.40 6.24
CA THR A 162 -27.17 -2.23 7.54
C THR A 162 -25.69 -1.85 7.47
N ASN A 163 -25.09 -1.79 6.28
CA ASN A 163 -23.65 -1.49 6.10
C ASN A 163 -23.33 -0.08 5.61
N THR A 164 -24.30 0.83 5.54
CA THR A 164 -24.05 2.20 5.06
C THR A 164 -23.06 2.96 5.98
N GLY A 165 -23.02 2.66 7.27
CA GLY A 165 -22.14 3.31 8.24
C GLY A 165 -20.66 2.91 8.08
N LEU A 166 -20.36 1.59 8.08
CA LEU A 166 -18.99 1.08 8.01
C LEU A 166 -18.33 1.39 6.67
N GLY A 167 -19.03 1.16 5.56
CA GLY A 167 -18.52 1.47 4.22
C GLY A 167 -18.25 2.96 4.03
N ALA A 168 -19.11 3.85 4.54
CA ALA A 168 -18.91 5.29 4.49
C ALA A 168 -17.70 5.74 5.34
N ASP A 169 -17.51 5.15 6.53
CA ASP A 169 -16.34 5.43 7.37
C ASP A 169 -15.04 4.97 6.72
N ILE A 170 -15.00 3.76 6.14
CA ILE A 170 -13.87 3.24 5.38
C ILE A 170 -13.51 4.22 4.25
N THR A 171 -14.47 4.65 3.45
CA THR A 171 -14.25 5.60 2.34
C THR A 171 -13.65 6.91 2.84
N LYS A 172 -14.21 7.49 3.90
CA LYS A 172 -13.69 8.73 4.49
C LYS A 172 -12.25 8.59 4.99
N ARG A 173 -11.91 7.45 5.59
CA ARG A 173 -10.53 7.19 6.09
C ARG A 173 -9.55 6.98 4.94
N LEU A 174 -9.96 6.32 3.87
CA LEU A 174 -9.15 6.19 2.64
C LEU A 174 -8.89 7.55 1.99
N ASP A 175 -9.91 8.41 1.90
CA ASP A 175 -9.75 9.79 1.39
C ASP A 175 -8.80 10.61 2.26
N THR A 176 -8.85 10.43 3.58
CA THR A 176 -7.92 11.09 4.51
C THR A 176 -6.47 10.65 4.27
N LEU A 177 -6.23 9.35 4.07
CA LEU A 177 -4.90 8.82 3.76
C LEU A 177 -4.39 9.35 2.43
N ARG A 178 -5.22 9.34 1.38
CA ARG A 178 -4.88 9.91 0.06
C ARG A 178 -4.48 11.37 0.15
N ASN A 179 -5.26 12.17 0.88
CA ASN A 179 -5.01 13.61 1.03
C ASN A 179 -3.74 13.90 1.85
N ASN A 180 -3.41 13.07 2.84
CA ASN A 180 -2.18 13.22 3.61
C ASN A 180 -0.95 12.91 2.76
N LYS A 181 -0.98 11.89 1.91
CA LYS A 181 0.11 11.61 0.97
C LYS A 181 0.34 12.78 0.00
N ALA A 182 -0.72 13.35 -0.54
CA ALA A 182 -0.61 14.50 -1.44
C ALA A 182 0.07 15.72 -0.79
N LYS A 183 -0.09 15.92 0.53
CA LYS A 183 0.56 17.02 1.28
C LYS A 183 2.05 16.77 1.51
N ILE A 184 2.46 15.52 1.70
CA ILE A 184 3.88 15.15 1.90
C ILE A 184 4.66 15.33 0.60
N GLY A 185 4.05 15.08 -0.55
CA GLY A 185 4.68 15.27 -1.86
C GLY A 185 4.80 16.72 -2.34
N MET A 186 4.31 17.70 -1.55
CA MET A 186 4.38 19.13 -1.87
C MET A 186 5.41 19.90 -1.01
N LEU A 187 6.15 19.24 -0.13
CA LEU A 187 7.24 19.80 0.67
C LEU A 187 8.60 19.42 0.08
#